data_99d882764c099bae7c66aaaa3289f9b1
#
_entry.id   99d882764c099bae7c66aaaa3289f9b1
#
_cell.length_a   1.000
_cell.length_b   1.000
_cell.length_c   1.000
_cell.angle_alpha   90.00
_cell.angle_beta   90.00
_cell.angle_gamma   90.00
#
_symmetry.space_group_name_H-M   'P 1'
#
loop_
_entity.id
_entity.type
_entity.pdbx_description
1 polymer ?
#
loop_
_entity_poly.entity_id
_entity_poly.type
_entity_poly.pdbx_seq_one_letter_code
_entity_poly.pdbx_strand_id
1 'polypeptide(L)' 'MPAPTDEARAIQRVAEATHRLNEAVQRAVSAGISVEVIRVSRFHDGAGNWGDQVVPTIRAKAESA' A
#
# COMPACT_ATOMS: atom_id res chain seq x y z
N MET A 1 -1.56 -30.92 -6.32
CA MET A 1 -2.06 -29.55 -6.45
C MET A 1 -1.33 -28.83 -7.56
N PRO A 2 -2.02 -28.20 -8.50
CA PRO A 2 -1.33 -27.43 -9.51
C PRO A 2 -0.61 -26.25 -8.87
N ALA A 3 0.51 -25.85 -9.47
CA ALA A 3 1.23 -24.68 -9.03
C ALA A 3 0.36 -23.42 -9.24
N PRO A 4 0.47 -22.41 -8.38
CA PRO A 4 -0.25 -21.16 -8.60
C PRO A 4 0.17 -20.54 -9.93
N THR A 5 -0.78 -19.91 -10.62
CA THR A 5 -0.50 -19.20 -11.85
C THR A 5 0.25 -17.90 -11.54
N ASP A 6 0.90 -17.31 -12.54
CA ASP A 6 1.56 -16.02 -12.39
C ASP A 6 0.57 -14.94 -11.96
N GLU A 7 -0.65 -15.02 -12.48
CA GLU A 7 -1.72 -14.09 -12.10
C GLU A 7 -2.07 -14.23 -10.61
N ALA A 8 -2.24 -15.46 -10.13
CA ALA A 8 -2.55 -15.71 -8.73
C ALA A 8 -1.43 -15.23 -7.81
N ARG A 9 -0.17 -15.44 -8.23
CA ARG A 9 0.99 -14.95 -7.47
C ARG A 9 1.03 -13.42 -7.41
N ALA A 10 0.72 -12.76 -8.51
CA ALA A 10 0.70 -11.31 -8.56
C ALA A 10 -0.36 -10.74 -7.62
N ILE A 11 -1.55 -11.33 -7.62
CA ILE A 11 -2.63 -10.95 -6.71
C ILE A 11 -2.20 -11.15 -5.26
N GLN A 12 -1.58 -12.30 -4.97
CA GLN A 12 -1.12 -12.61 -3.63
C GLN A 12 -0.06 -11.61 -3.15
N ARG A 13 0.86 -11.21 -4.02
CA ARG A 13 1.87 -10.22 -3.68
C ARG A 13 1.27 -8.87 -3.32
N VAL A 14 0.24 -8.45 -4.06
CA VAL A 14 -0.47 -7.21 -3.74
C VAL A 14 -1.14 -7.32 -2.37
N ALA A 15 -1.80 -8.43 -2.11
CA ALA A 15 -2.47 -8.66 -0.82
C ALA A 15 -1.48 -8.65 0.34
N GLU A 16 -0.34 -9.33 0.19
CA GLU A 16 0.70 -9.37 1.22
C GLU A 16 1.33 -8.00 1.46
N ALA A 17 1.61 -7.26 0.39
CA ALA A 17 2.16 -5.92 0.51
C ALA A 17 1.18 -4.98 1.20
N THR A 18 -0.10 -5.10 0.88
CA THR A 18 -1.16 -4.32 1.52
C THR A 18 -1.23 -4.61 3.01
N HIS A 19 -1.16 -5.88 3.38
CA HIS A 19 -1.17 -6.28 4.78
C HIS A 19 0.02 -5.68 5.54
N ARG A 20 1.22 -5.76 4.97
CA ARG A 20 2.42 -5.18 5.58
C ARG A 20 2.32 -3.66 5.71
N LEU A 21 1.76 -3.01 4.69
CA LEU A 21 1.56 -1.57 4.73
C LEU A 21 0.61 -1.21 5.88
N ASN A 22 -0.50 -1.92 6.00
CA ASN A 22 -1.48 -1.66 7.04
C ASN A 22 -0.91 -1.87 8.45
N GLU A 23 -0.10 -2.91 8.63
CA GLU A 23 0.59 -3.13 9.91
C GLU A 23 1.56 -2.00 10.22
N ALA A 24 2.32 -1.55 9.23
CA ALA A 24 3.28 -0.46 9.41
C ALA A 24 2.55 0.84 9.79
N VAL A 25 1.41 1.10 9.16
CA VAL A 25 0.57 2.26 9.49
C VAL A 25 0.11 2.19 10.94
N GLN A 26 -0.36 1.03 11.39
CA GLN A 26 -0.80 0.86 12.77
C GLN A 26 0.32 1.12 13.76
N ARG A 27 1.52 0.65 13.46
CA ARG A 27 2.70 0.89 14.30
C ARG A 27 3.07 2.37 14.34
N ALA A 28 3.01 3.04 13.21
CA ALA A 28 3.27 4.48 13.14
C ALA A 28 2.27 5.26 13.99
N VAL A 29 0.99 4.92 13.88
CA VAL A 29 -0.06 5.55 14.68
C VAL A 29 0.18 5.32 16.16
N SER A 30 0.56 4.09 16.54
CA SER A 30 0.88 3.76 17.93
C SER A 30 2.08 4.54 18.44
N ALA A 31 2.97 4.96 17.55
CA ALA A 31 4.14 5.79 17.89
C ALA A 31 3.82 7.29 17.89
N GLY A 32 2.56 7.66 17.63
CA GLY A 32 2.12 9.05 17.67
C GLY A 32 2.20 9.77 16.33
N ILE A 33 2.30 9.04 15.24
CA ILE A 33 2.42 9.60 13.90
C ILE A 33 1.13 9.31 13.13
N SER A 34 0.65 10.31 12.40
CA SER A 34 -0.49 10.12 11.48
C SER A 34 0.03 9.89 10.07
N VAL A 35 -0.53 8.89 9.40
CA VAL A 35 -0.13 8.51 8.04
C VAL A 35 -1.34 8.57 7.14
N GLU A 36 -1.19 9.26 6.01
CA GLU A 36 -2.20 9.30 4.97
C GLU A 36 -1.63 8.65 3.72
N VAL A 37 -2.37 7.71 3.13
CA VAL A 37 -1.95 7.04 1.90
C VAL A 37 -2.69 7.67 0.74
N ILE A 38 -1.94 8.18 -0.23
CA ILE A 38 -2.49 8.93 -1.34
C ILE A 38 -2.13 8.23 -2.64
N ARG A 39 -3.09 8.14 -3.54
CA ARG A 39 -2.81 7.70 -4.91
C ARG A 39 -2.09 8.83 -5.64
N VAL A 40 -0.91 8.54 -6.17
CA VAL A 40 -0.11 9.55 -6.87
C VAL A 40 -0.13 9.39 -8.39
N SER A 41 -0.36 8.17 -8.88
CA SER A 41 -0.33 7.91 -10.31
C SER A 41 -1.02 6.59 -10.62
N ARG A 42 -1.16 6.31 -11.91
CA ARG A 42 -1.56 4.99 -12.39
C ARG A 42 -0.46 4.47 -13.29
N PHE A 43 -0.11 3.23 -13.06
CA PHE A 43 0.78 2.51 -13.93
C PHE A 43 -0.04 1.83 -15.03
N HIS A 44 0.37 1.97 -16.27
CA HIS A 44 -0.24 1.33 -17.43
C HIS A 44 0.78 0.41 -18.08
N ASP A 45 0.35 -0.79 -18.46
CA ASP A 45 1.26 -1.76 -19.08
C ASP A 45 1.32 -1.63 -20.61
N GLY A 46 0.49 -0.76 -21.19
CA GLY A 46 0.42 -0.59 -22.63
C GLY A 46 -0.48 -1.60 -23.32
N ALA A 47 -1.07 -2.53 -22.59
CA ALA A 47 -1.94 -3.57 -23.12
C ALA A 47 -3.39 -3.45 -22.61
N GLY A 48 -3.75 -2.32 -22.03
CA GLY A 48 -5.08 -2.06 -21.52
C GLY A 48 -5.26 -2.30 -20.04
N ASN A 49 -4.25 -2.78 -19.35
CA ASN A 49 -4.30 -2.98 -17.90
C ASN A 49 -3.69 -1.78 -17.17
N TRP A 50 -4.16 -1.54 -15.97
CA TRP A 50 -3.68 -0.41 -15.19
C TRP A 50 -3.81 -0.71 -13.70
N GLY A 51 -3.07 0.04 -12.91
CA GLY A 51 -3.14 -0.06 -11.47
C GLY A 51 -2.75 1.24 -10.79
N ASP A 52 -3.36 1.51 -9.66
CA ASP A 52 -3.05 2.70 -8.88
C ASP A 52 -1.75 2.51 -8.09
N GLN A 53 -0.93 3.55 -8.08
CA GLN A 53 0.27 3.61 -7.26
C GLN A 53 0.07 4.66 -6.17
N VAL A 54 0.53 4.34 -4.97
CA VAL A 54 0.29 5.15 -3.79
C VAL A 54 1.59 5.54 -3.12
N VAL A 55 1.52 6.60 -2.32
CA VAL A 55 2.62 7.01 -1.46
C VAL A 55 2.05 7.39 -0.10
N PRO A 56 2.76 7.04 1.00
CA PRO A 56 2.36 7.49 2.32
C PRO A 56 2.83 8.92 2.55
N THR A 57 1.96 9.73 3.13
CA THR A 57 2.29 11.07 3.58
C THR A 57 2.28 11.07 5.09
N ILE A 58 3.41 11.42 5.68
CA ILE A 58 3.53 11.49 7.13
C ILE A 58 3.05 12.86 7.57
N ARG A 59 2.03 12.88 8.41
CA ARG A 59 1.54 14.11 9.00
C ARG A 59 2.32 14.41 10.27
N ALA A 60 2.59 15.67 10.49
CA ALA A 60 3.25 16.11 11.69
C ALA A 60 2.44 15.67 12.91
N LYS A 61 3.15 15.26 13.95
CA LYS A 61 2.52 14.94 15.22
C LYS A 61 1.75 16.16 15.71
N ALA A 62 0.50 15.94 16.12
CA ALA A 62 -0.29 17.05 16.64
C ALA A 62 0.40 17.62 17.89
N GLU A 63 0.66 18.93 17.87
CA GLU A 63 1.22 19.59 19.02
C GLU A 63 0.13 19.68 20.09
N SER A 64 0.46 19.24 21.28
CA SER A 64 -0.41 19.48 22.40
C SER A 64 -0.34 20.98 22.73
N ALA A 65 -1.45 21.63 22.54
CA ALA A 65 -1.54 23.06 22.84
C ALA A 65 -1.34 23.31 24.33
#